data_d00a0086d5f4631175f379839f6565d5
#
_entry.id   d00a0086d5f4631175f379839f6565d5
#
_cell.length_a   1.000
_cell.length_b   1.000
_cell.length_c   1.000
_cell.angle_alpha   90.00
_cell.angle_beta   90.00
_cell.angle_gamma   90.00
#
_symmetry.space_group_name_H-M   'P 1'
#
loop_
_entity.id
_entity.type
_entity.pdbx_description
1 polymer ?
#
loop_
_entity_poly.entity_id
_entity_poly.type
_entity_poly.pdbx_seq_one_letter_code
_entity_poly.pdbx_strand_id
1 'polypeptide(L)'
;MEQRNNLVLQGTETFSRGQLDNVALDNGSVVLDSVAGRYLQYGSYTTPEFAMPAFCNLNVSWNAHAPQNTMVEVRCRIYAGGSWTGWMSFGKWAPDYPRASISTHSDDGLIFLMGDTVTVALPGGGTGVQLQVNLSTNDDKVTPALRLLAAAVRPLAWDKQSGHPINRRLYLPEYCLSAHDPSFGRDMDLPLVMAALMNRWGEDILPEEVAYVMEDKTTGSTSNGAFAAAAAGCCGFPCWQAWMDLQDLREQIHDGCSVAVRIERRIRGQRDPIGVWMGLRGFGHDDAVLADFVLLNDPTADSDGAVNCTMAVTDFVRYFTGRAIALRPKPRDTEANRPRRVSCDFVYSAEDDCWYLAQKGQRQLLPAEFSGWAACSPHDGVAHATTAHRTFRRMERTRTGGFRFPPEQTAAGGRCSIYIVDQTGTMQFAEVRLPAPPPPTLPLSEANQSTEPSVS
;
A
#
# COMPACT_ATOMS: atom_id res chain seq x y z
N MET A 1 -0.40 -6.81 34.59
CA MET A 1 -0.54 -6.92 33.13
C MET A 1 0.34 -5.83 32.56
N GLU A 2 1.40 -6.19 31.87
CA GLU A 2 2.25 -5.22 31.19
C GLU A 2 1.43 -4.47 30.16
N GLN A 3 1.41 -3.15 30.24
CA GLN A 3 0.70 -2.31 29.27
C GLN A 3 1.44 -2.37 27.94
N ARG A 4 0.84 -2.99 26.93
CA ARG A 4 1.43 -3.12 25.61
C ARG A 4 1.27 -1.82 24.80
N ASN A 5 2.32 -1.43 24.09
CA ASN A 5 2.30 -0.26 23.19
C ASN A 5 1.39 -0.45 21.97
N ASN A 6 1.12 -1.70 21.60
CA ASN A 6 0.38 -2.06 20.40
C ASN A 6 -0.85 -2.90 20.78
N LEU A 7 -2.01 -2.45 20.32
CA LEU A 7 -3.29 -3.12 20.43
C LEU A 7 -3.72 -3.57 19.04
N VAL A 8 -4.00 -4.86 18.87
CA VAL A 8 -4.51 -5.41 17.62
C VAL A 8 -5.79 -6.18 17.92
N LEU A 9 -6.89 -5.76 17.31
CA LEU A 9 -8.22 -6.36 17.43
C LEU A 9 -8.53 -7.10 16.12
N GLN A 10 -8.77 -8.40 16.24
CA GLN A 10 -9.08 -9.26 15.09
C GLN A 10 -9.94 -10.44 15.56
N GLY A 11 -10.91 -10.82 14.75
CA GLY A 11 -11.76 -11.97 14.99
C GLY A 11 -12.93 -11.71 15.94
N THR A 12 -13.88 -12.65 15.97
CA THR A 12 -15.16 -12.53 16.68
C THR A 12 -14.97 -12.27 18.15
N GLU A 13 -14.05 -12.97 18.82
CA GLU A 13 -13.85 -12.84 20.28
C GLU A 13 -13.46 -11.42 20.69
N THR A 14 -12.59 -10.76 19.92
CA THR A 14 -12.13 -9.41 20.24
C THR A 14 -13.17 -8.35 19.88
N PHE A 15 -13.83 -8.50 18.72
CA PHE A 15 -14.86 -7.55 18.28
C PHE A 15 -16.16 -7.65 19.12
N SER A 16 -16.50 -8.83 19.67
CA SER A 16 -17.68 -8.98 20.53
C SER A 16 -17.63 -8.20 21.85
N ARG A 17 -16.45 -7.70 22.23
CA ARG A 17 -16.26 -6.89 23.44
C ARG A 17 -16.65 -5.42 23.25
N GLY A 18 -16.83 -4.97 22.02
CA GLY A 18 -17.24 -3.61 21.70
C GLY A 18 -18.76 -3.46 21.58
N GLN A 19 -19.17 -2.23 21.34
CA GLN A 19 -20.57 -1.89 21.08
C GLN A 19 -20.85 -1.99 19.59
N LEU A 20 -21.87 -2.74 19.26
CA LEU A 20 -22.40 -2.95 17.91
C LEU A 20 -23.69 -2.13 17.77
N ASP A 21 -23.69 -1.19 16.82
CA ASP A 21 -24.86 -0.38 16.49
C ASP A 21 -25.13 -0.49 14.97
N ASN A 22 -26.22 -1.17 14.59
CA ASN A 22 -26.55 -1.52 13.20
C ASN A 22 -25.44 -2.31 12.46
N VAL A 23 -24.62 -3.01 13.19
CA VAL A 23 -23.58 -3.90 12.68
C VAL A 23 -23.65 -5.27 13.36
N ALA A 24 -23.20 -6.29 12.68
CA ALA A 24 -23.15 -7.65 13.15
C ALA A 24 -21.73 -8.24 13.00
N LEU A 25 -21.48 -9.37 13.66
CA LEU A 25 -20.25 -10.14 13.50
C LEU A 25 -20.51 -11.28 12.53
N ASP A 26 -19.76 -11.30 11.45
CA ASP A 26 -19.81 -12.35 10.44
C ASP A 26 -18.39 -12.82 10.07
N ASN A 27 -18.12 -14.12 10.21
CA ASN A 27 -16.84 -14.76 9.87
C ASN A 27 -15.61 -14.02 10.43
N GLY A 28 -15.70 -13.55 11.68
CA GLY A 28 -14.60 -12.82 12.34
C GLY A 28 -14.46 -11.36 11.93
N SER A 29 -15.38 -10.83 11.15
CA SER A 29 -15.43 -9.44 10.68
C SER A 29 -16.63 -8.69 11.27
N VAL A 30 -16.53 -7.38 11.36
CA VAL A 30 -17.67 -6.50 11.61
C VAL A 30 -18.24 -6.08 10.27
N VAL A 31 -19.54 -6.35 10.05
CA VAL A 31 -20.29 -6.02 8.85
C VAL A 31 -21.54 -5.24 9.21
N LEU A 32 -22.18 -4.57 8.23
CA LEU A 32 -23.51 -3.99 8.47
C LEU A 32 -24.52 -5.09 8.81
N ASP A 33 -25.41 -4.81 9.75
CA ASP A 33 -26.52 -5.71 10.05
C ASP A 33 -27.53 -5.73 8.89
N SER A 34 -28.34 -6.77 8.85
CA SER A 34 -29.28 -6.97 7.76
C SER A 34 -30.69 -7.29 8.28
N VAL A 35 -31.70 -6.77 7.58
CA VAL A 35 -33.12 -7.06 7.82
C VAL A 35 -33.69 -7.64 6.53
N ALA A 36 -34.28 -8.83 6.61
CA ALA A 36 -34.85 -9.56 5.47
C ALA A 36 -33.86 -9.71 4.30
N GLY A 37 -32.58 -9.97 4.60
CA GLY A 37 -31.53 -10.19 3.60
C GLY A 37 -31.01 -8.93 2.92
N ARG A 38 -31.35 -7.74 3.46
CA ARG A 38 -30.86 -6.44 2.98
C ARG A 38 -30.06 -5.76 4.07
N TYR A 39 -28.88 -5.27 3.75
CA TYR A 39 -27.99 -4.58 4.68
C TYR A 39 -28.55 -3.20 5.02
N LEU A 40 -28.37 -2.81 6.28
CA LEU A 40 -28.63 -1.44 6.72
C LEU A 40 -27.65 -0.47 6.05
N GLN A 41 -28.08 0.73 5.75
CA GLN A 41 -27.26 1.70 5.03
C GLN A 41 -26.08 2.25 5.85
N TYR A 42 -26.18 2.20 7.18
CA TYR A 42 -25.19 2.74 8.10
C TYR A 42 -25.20 1.96 9.40
N GLY A 43 -23.99 1.75 9.95
CA GLY A 43 -23.78 1.19 11.27
C GLY A 43 -22.42 1.57 11.83
N SER A 44 -22.24 1.38 13.13
CA SER A 44 -20.98 1.69 13.79
C SER A 44 -20.57 0.60 14.77
N TYR A 45 -19.25 0.38 14.83
CA TYR A 45 -18.59 -0.42 15.84
C TYR A 45 -17.76 0.49 16.74
N THR A 46 -17.97 0.44 18.05
CA THR A 46 -17.18 1.21 19.02
C THR A 46 -16.47 0.25 19.98
N THR A 47 -15.14 0.35 20.08
CA THR A 47 -14.35 -0.50 20.98
C THR A 47 -14.63 -0.18 22.45
N PRO A 48 -14.29 -1.08 23.38
CA PRO A 48 -14.07 -0.68 24.77
C PRO A 48 -13.02 0.44 24.88
N GLU A 49 -13.02 1.13 26.00
CA GLU A 49 -11.94 2.06 26.36
C GLU A 49 -10.70 1.25 26.78
N PHE A 50 -9.55 1.57 26.19
CA PHE A 50 -8.29 0.90 26.49
C PHE A 50 -7.37 1.84 27.26
N ALA A 51 -6.91 1.41 28.43
CA ALA A 51 -5.81 2.07 29.12
C ALA A 51 -4.50 1.74 28.40
N MET A 52 -3.70 2.77 28.09
CA MET A 52 -2.42 2.67 27.41
C MET A 52 -1.32 3.24 28.29
N PRO A 53 -0.04 2.85 28.12
CA PRO A 53 1.08 3.59 28.70
C PRO A 53 0.99 5.06 28.33
N ALA A 54 1.42 5.97 29.20
CA ALA A 54 1.44 7.40 28.85
C ALA A 54 2.22 7.64 27.54
N PHE A 55 1.60 8.27 26.56
CA PHE A 55 2.11 8.35 25.19
C PHE A 55 2.04 9.76 24.58
N CYS A 56 2.93 10.03 23.64
CA CYS A 56 2.96 11.28 22.87
C CYS A 56 2.43 11.14 21.44
N ASN A 57 2.41 9.93 20.86
CA ASN A 57 1.86 9.69 19.54
C ASN A 57 0.96 8.45 19.54
N LEU A 58 -0.07 8.48 18.70
CA LEU A 58 -0.94 7.34 18.40
C LEU A 58 -1.05 7.19 16.87
N ASN A 59 -0.83 5.99 16.38
CA ASN A 59 -1.17 5.59 15.02
C ASN A 59 -2.30 4.57 15.06
N VAL A 60 -3.29 4.75 14.19
CA VAL A 60 -4.41 3.80 14.02
C VAL A 60 -4.34 3.23 12.62
N SER A 61 -4.65 1.96 12.49
CA SER A 61 -4.71 1.26 11.20
C SER A 61 -5.82 0.23 11.19
N TRP A 62 -6.25 -0.15 10.01
CA TRP A 62 -7.34 -1.10 9.81
C TRP A 62 -7.12 -1.95 8.57
N ASN A 63 -7.74 -3.13 8.57
CA ASN A 63 -7.91 -3.92 7.38
C ASN A 63 -9.41 -4.12 7.16
N ALA A 64 -9.89 -3.62 6.04
CA ALA A 64 -11.29 -3.69 5.68
C ALA A 64 -11.44 -4.06 4.20
N HIS A 65 -12.44 -4.87 3.93
CA HIS A 65 -12.95 -5.03 2.58
C HIS A 65 -14.05 -3.99 2.38
N ALA A 66 -13.85 -3.09 1.44
CA ALA A 66 -14.84 -2.09 1.06
C ALA A 66 -15.15 -2.28 -0.44
N PRO A 67 -16.16 -3.10 -0.78
CA PRO A 67 -16.59 -3.26 -2.16
C PRO A 67 -17.22 -1.96 -2.70
N GLN A 68 -17.45 -1.93 -4.00
CA GLN A 68 -18.10 -0.79 -4.65
C GLN A 68 -19.40 -0.39 -3.95
N ASN A 69 -19.71 0.89 -3.88
CA ASN A 69 -20.83 1.50 -3.15
C ASN A 69 -20.73 1.41 -1.63
N THR A 70 -19.59 1.01 -1.06
CA THR A 70 -19.41 0.96 0.39
C THR A 70 -18.29 1.88 0.87
N MET A 71 -18.30 2.20 2.15
CA MET A 71 -17.31 3.07 2.78
C MET A 71 -17.03 2.63 4.21
N VAL A 72 -15.78 2.78 4.63
CA VAL A 72 -15.31 2.61 6.00
C VAL A 72 -14.67 3.92 6.46
N GLU A 73 -15.04 4.41 7.63
CA GLU A 73 -14.41 5.55 8.29
C GLU A 73 -13.94 5.13 9.66
N VAL A 74 -12.67 5.36 9.98
CA VAL A 74 -12.08 5.03 11.29
C VAL A 74 -11.82 6.29 12.07
N ARG A 75 -12.23 6.30 13.33
CA ARG A 75 -12.10 7.41 14.27
C ARG A 75 -11.43 6.96 15.56
N CYS A 76 -10.81 7.89 16.24
CA CYS A 76 -10.32 7.69 17.60
C CYS A 76 -10.71 8.84 18.50
N ARG A 77 -10.73 8.58 19.82
CA ARG A 77 -10.66 9.60 20.87
C ARG A 77 -9.62 9.20 21.89
N ILE A 78 -9.04 10.19 22.54
CA ILE A 78 -7.93 10.01 23.47
C ILE A 78 -8.34 10.54 24.85
N TYR A 79 -8.00 9.79 25.89
CA TYR A 79 -8.07 10.27 27.26
C TYR A 79 -6.76 10.93 27.63
N ALA A 80 -6.78 12.23 27.89
CA ALA A 80 -5.63 13.03 28.26
C ALA A 80 -6.05 14.23 29.10
N GLY A 81 -5.22 14.70 30.03
CA GLY A 81 -5.56 15.83 30.88
C GLY A 81 -6.81 15.65 31.74
N GLY A 82 -7.22 14.38 32.01
CA GLY A 82 -8.40 14.08 32.84
C GLY A 82 -9.72 13.97 32.09
N SER A 83 -9.74 14.09 30.76
CA SER A 83 -10.95 14.01 29.94
C SER A 83 -10.74 13.33 28.60
N TRP A 84 -11.82 12.89 27.95
CA TRP A 84 -11.80 12.41 26.59
C TRP A 84 -11.88 13.57 25.59
N THR A 85 -11.07 13.48 24.52
CA THR A 85 -11.24 14.38 23.38
C THR A 85 -12.54 14.08 22.62
N GLY A 86 -12.94 14.98 21.72
CA GLY A 86 -13.86 14.66 20.63
C GLY A 86 -13.30 13.56 19.71
N TRP A 87 -14.16 12.98 18.88
CA TRP A 87 -13.78 12.00 17.88
C TRP A 87 -12.99 12.64 16.74
N MET A 88 -11.80 12.10 16.45
CA MET A 88 -10.96 12.49 15.34
C MET A 88 -10.98 11.42 14.25
N SER A 89 -11.25 11.81 13.01
CA SER A 89 -11.36 10.90 11.88
C SER A 89 -10.03 10.77 11.12
N PHE A 90 -9.61 9.54 10.82
CA PHE A 90 -8.47 9.27 9.94
C PHE A 90 -8.80 9.38 8.46
N GLY A 91 -10.04 9.72 8.12
CA GLY A 91 -10.52 9.82 6.76
C GLY A 91 -11.36 8.63 6.33
N LYS A 92 -11.64 8.59 5.04
CA LYS A 92 -12.55 7.62 4.43
C LYS A 92 -11.77 6.63 3.59
N TRP A 93 -12.13 5.37 3.70
CA TRP A 93 -11.62 4.27 2.89
C TRP A 93 -12.76 3.68 2.07
N ALA A 94 -12.73 3.92 0.77
CA ALA A 94 -13.75 3.44 -0.16
C ALA A 94 -13.19 3.34 -1.59
N PRO A 95 -13.68 2.42 -2.44
CA PRO A 95 -13.22 2.31 -3.82
C PRO A 95 -13.69 3.47 -4.69
N ASP A 96 -14.93 3.96 -4.47
CA ASP A 96 -15.60 4.96 -5.32
C ASP A 96 -15.29 6.40 -4.93
N TYR A 97 -14.62 6.62 -3.80
CA TYR A 97 -14.27 7.94 -3.30
C TYR A 97 -12.76 8.10 -3.19
N PRO A 98 -12.23 9.30 -3.41
CA PRO A 98 -10.83 9.57 -3.13
C PRO A 98 -10.48 9.20 -1.68
N ARG A 99 -9.47 8.37 -1.50
CA ARG A 99 -8.92 8.09 -0.18
C ARG A 99 -8.21 9.33 0.31
N ALA A 100 -8.75 9.96 1.32
CA ALA A 100 -8.29 11.26 1.79
C ALA A 100 -8.18 11.24 3.31
N SER A 101 -7.00 11.57 3.84
CA SER A 101 -6.81 11.80 5.26
C SER A 101 -7.43 13.13 5.69
N ILE A 102 -7.72 13.23 6.97
CA ILE A 102 -8.28 14.44 7.59
C ILE A 102 -7.32 14.91 8.65
N SER A 103 -7.03 16.21 8.66
CA SER A 103 -6.31 16.86 9.75
C SER A 103 -7.29 17.55 10.67
N THR A 104 -7.17 17.34 11.97
CA THR A 104 -8.02 17.94 12.99
C THR A 104 -7.26 18.14 14.29
N HIS A 105 -7.79 18.94 15.20
CA HIS A 105 -7.18 19.22 16.51
C HIS A 105 -8.26 19.31 17.60
N SER A 106 -7.86 19.13 18.85
CA SER A 106 -8.67 19.46 20.02
C SER A 106 -8.86 20.97 20.16
N ASP A 107 -9.85 21.39 20.94
CA ASP A 107 -10.18 22.80 21.12
C ASP A 107 -9.02 23.64 21.67
N ASP A 108 -8.16 23.04 22.48
CA ASP A 108 -6.95 23.66 23.04
C ASP A 108 -5.73 23.58 22.10
N GLY A 109 -5.85 22.88 20.96
CA GLY A 109 -4.76 22.67 19.99
C GLY A 109 -3.63 21.77 20.47
N LEU A 110 -3.73 21.17 21.68
CA LEU A 110 -2.65 20.36 22.26
C LEU A 110 -2.69 18.89 21.80
N ILE A 111 -3.80 18.44 21.24
CA ILE A 111 -3.94 17.12 20.62
C ILE A 111 -4.38 17.33 19.18
N PHE A 112 -3.59 16.82 18.25
CA PHE A 112 -3.88 17.00 16.83
C PHE A 112 -3.56 15.75 16.00
N LEU A 113 -4.42 15.49 15.04
CA LEU A 113 -4.26 14.45 14.01
C LEU A 113 -3.76 15.11 12.73
N MET A 114 -2.65 14.60 12.20
CA MET A 114 -2.12 14.95 10.90
C MET A 114 -1.79 13.68 10.10
N GLY A 115 -2.47 13.50 8.96
CA GLY A 115 -2.33 12.31 8.14
C GLY A 115 -2.75 11.04 8.90
N ASP A 116 -1.78 10.25 9.33
CA ASP A 116 -1.98 8.98 10.03
C ASP A 116 -1.53 8.99 11.51
N THR A 117 -1.15 10.15 12.04
CA THR A 117 -0.56 10.24 13.38
C THR A 117 -1.28 11.26 14.22
N VAL A 118 -1.78 10.84 15.37
CA VAL A 118 -2.22 11.76 16.43
C VAL A 118 -1.03 12.09 17.32
N THR A 119 -0.80 13.38 17.56
CA THR A 119 0.22 13.89 18.48
C THR A 119 -0.44 14.49 19.70
N VAL A 120 0.07 14.13 20.89
CA VAL A 120 -0.37 14.65 22.19
C VAL A 120 0.75 15.49 22.75
N ALA A 121 0.61 16.83 22.70
CA ALA A 121 1.58 17.77 23.18
C ALA A 121 1.46 18.08 24.69
N LEU A 122 0.55 17.45 25.39
CA LEU A 122 0.40 17.56 26.83
C LEU A 122 1.57 16.90 27.56
N PRO A 123 2.14 17.51 28.64
CA PRO A 123 3.28 16.96 29.36
C PRO A 123 3.05 15.54 29.94
N GLY A 124 1.83 15.22 30.33
CA GLY A 124 1.43 13.88 30.82
C GLY A 124 1.07 12.89 29.69
N GLY A 125 1.04 13.36 28.45
CA GLY A 125 0.62 12.55 27.31
C GLY A 125 -0.84 12.10 27.37
N GLY A 126 -1.19 11.19 26.44
CA GLY A 126 -2.44 10.42 26.48
C GLY A 126 -2.27 9.16 27.29
N THR A 127 -3.34 8.69 27.95
CA THR A 127 -3.32 7.47 28.78
C THR A 127 -4.46 6.49 28.46
N GLY A 128 -5.35 6.89 27.56
CA GLY A 128 -6.46 6.04 27.09
C GLY A 128 -6.76 6.25 25.61
N VAL A 129 -7.23 5.22 24.97
CA VAL A 129 -7.63 5.20 23.56
C VAL A 129 -8.97 4.49 23.42
N GLN A 130 -9.85 5.05 22.62
CA GLN A 130 -11.05 4.37 22.14
C GLN A 130 -11.19 4.58 20.65
N LEU A 131 -11.58 3.54 19.93
CA LEU A 131 -11.74 3.56 18.47
C LEU A 131 -13.21 3.38 18.10
N GLN A 132 -13.60 4.00 16.99
CA GLN A 132 -14.91 3.82 16.38
C GLN A 132 -14.72 3.61 14.87
N VAL A 133 -15.48 2.68 14.32
CA VAL A 133 -15.50 2.40 12.88
C VAL A 133 -16.94 2.56 12.40
N ASN A 134 -17.12 3.46 11.45
CA ASN A 134 -18.39 3.67 10.76
C ASN A 134 -18.36 2.89 9.44
N LEU A 135 -19.38 2.09 9.21
CA LEU A 135 -19.62 1.34 7.99
C LEU A 135 -20.83 1.90 7.27
N SER A 136 -20.75 2.06 5.96
CA SER A 136 -21.91 2.50 5.17
C SER A 136 -21.95 1.83 3.81
N THR A 137 -23.16 1.71 3.25
CA THR A 137 -23.42 1.23 1.91
C THR A 137 -24.51 2.03 1.23
N ASN A 138 -24.37 2.24 -0.09
CA ASN A 138 -25.43 2.78 -0.96
C ASN A 138 -26.18 1.66 -1.71
N ASP A 139 -25.75 0.40 -1.53
CA ASP A 139 -26.38 -0.78 -2.12
C ASP A 139 -26.70 -1.78 -1.01
N ASP A 140 -27.97 -2.01 -0.74
CA ASP A 140 -28.46 -2.88 0.33
C ASP A 140 -28.12 -4.38 0.17
N LYS A 141 -27.50 -4.75 -0.96
CA LYS A 141 -27.00 -6.11 -1.23
C LYS A 141 -25.52 -6.29 -0.90
N VAL A 142 -24.81 -5.21 -0.59
CA VAL A 142 -23.36 -5.22 -0.37
C VAL A 142 -23.03 -4.55 0.96
N THR A 143 -22.10 -5.13 1.69
CA THR A 143 -21.61 -4.62 2.98
C THR A 143 -20.10 -4.49 2.97
N PRO A 144 -19.53 -3.43 3.57
CA PRO A 144 -18.12 -3.43 3.92
C PRO A 144 -17.88 -4.38 5.10
N ALA A 145 -16.67 -4.90 5.22
CA ALA A 145 -16.28 -5.80 6.30
C ALA A 145 -14.96 -5.36 6.94
N LEU A 146 -15.01 -4.99 8.22
CA LEU A 146 -13.81 -4.70 9.02
C LEU A 146 -13.23 -6.00 9.55
N ARG A 147 -11.97 -6.32 9.22
CA ARG A 147 -11.30 -7.57 9.60
C ARG A 147 -10.27 -7.40 10.71
N LEU A 148 -9.63 -6.23 10.78
CA LEU A 148 -8.63 -5.88 11.78
C LEU A 148 -8.72 -4.40 12.09
N LEU A 149 -8.54 -4.05 13.36
CA LEU A 149 -8.42 -2.69 13.86
C LEU A 149 -7.26 -2.63 14.83
N ALA A 150 -6.35 -1.68 14.68
CA ALA A 150 -5.19 -1.57 15.53
C ALA A 150 -4.93 -0.14 15.99
N ALA A 151 -4.41 -0.02 17.20
CA ALA A 151 -3.90 1.22 17.77
C ALA A 151 -2.49 0.97 18.32
N ALA A 152 -1.56 1.83 17.96
CA ALA A 152 -0.18 1.76 18.38
C ALA A 152 0.25 3.10 18.97
N VAL A 153 0.81 3.09 20.18
CA VAL A 153 1.22 4.30 20.89
C VAL A 153 2.72 4.36 21.08
N ARG A 154 3.29 5.56 20.94
CA ARG A 154 4.66 5.86 21.31
C ARG A 154 4.70 6.27 22.78
N PRO A 155 5.25 5.46 23.70
CA PRO A 155 5.34 5.83 25.10
C PRO A 155 6.19 7.06 25.32
N LEU A 156 5.87 7.84 26.37
CA LEU A 156 6.70 8.98 26.80
C LEU A 156 8.07 8.51 27.29
N ALA A 157 8.09 7.43 28.08
CA ALA A 157 9.32 6.77 28.53
C ALA A 157 9.49 5.49 27.71
N TRP A 158 10.43 5.49 26.78
CA TRP A 158 10.63 4.37 25.86
C TRP A 158 12.11 4.09 25.58
N ASP A 159 12.58 2.91 25.97
CA ASP A 159 13.89 2.39 25.60
C ASP A 159 13.78 1.58 24.29
N LYS A 160 14.36 2.08 23.23
CA LYS A 160 14.38 1.41 21.93
C LYS A 160 15.51 0.38 21.79
N GLN A 161 16.43 0.32 22.76
CA GLN A 161 17.67 -0.45 22.66
C GLN A 161 17.60 -1.82 23.30
N SER A 162 16.50 -2.15 23.99
CA SER A 162 16.36 -3.41 24.71
C SER A 162 16.39 -4.63 23.76
N GLY A 163 16.72 -5.79 24.31
CA GLY A 163 16.57 -7.08 23.65
C GLY A 163 17.86 -7.88 23.46
N HIS A 164 17.68 -9.16 23.18
CA HIS A 164 18.77 -10.11 22.98
C HIS A 164 19.18 -10.22 21.52
N PRO A 165 20.48 -10.27 21.18
CA PRO A 165 20.94 -10.45 19.81
C PRO A 165 20.38 -11.72 19.17
N ILE A 166 20.06 -11.63 17.88
CA ILE A 166 19.70 -12.78 17.04
C ILE A 166 20.52 -12.74 15.77
N ASN A 167 20.76 -13.92 15.19
CA ASN A 167 21.39 -14.05 13.87
C ASN A 167 20.40 -14.75 12.95
N ARG A 168 19.65 -13.97 12.17
CA ARG A 168 18.65 -14.46 11.23
C ARG A 168 18.48 -13.52 10.07
N ARG A 169 18.53 -14.08 8.85
CA ARG A 169 18.32 -13.38 7.58
C ARG A 169 17.08 -13.93 6.90
N LEU A 170 16.22 -13.03 6.44
CA LEU A 170 15.06 -13.34 5.62
C LEU A 170 15.32 -12.85 4.19
N TYR A 171 14.72 -13.53 3.21
CA TYR A 171 14.66 -13.03 1.85
C TYR A 171 13.57 -11.95 1.76
N LEU A 172 13.86 -10.86 1.09
CA LEU A 172 12.91 -9.80 0.77
C LEU A 172 13.19 -9.34 -0.67
N PRO A 173 12.19 -9.29 -1.58
CA PRO A 173 12.39 -8.76 -2.91
C PRO A 173 13.02 -7.36 -2.91
N GLU A 174 13.83 -7.10 -3.91
CA GLU A 174 14.63 -5.89 -4.05
C GLU A 174 13.96 -4.96 -5.05
N TYR A 175 13.50 -3.82 -4.58
CA TYR A 175 12.86 -2.78 -5.39
C TYR A 175 13.49 -1.44 -5.07
N CYS A 176 13.94 -0.71 -6.10
CA CYS A 176 14.49 0.64 -5.95
C CYS A 176 13.62 1.69 -6.66
N LEU A 177 13.69 2.92 -6.17
CA LEU A 177 12.90 4.04 -6.70
C LEU A 177 13.16 4.31 -8.19
N SER A 178 14.42 4.15 -8.63
CA SER A 178 14.83 4.46 -9.99
C SER A 178 14.25 3.52 -11.06
N ALA A 179 13.79 2.33 -10.66
CA ALA A 179 13.21 1.33 -11.56
C ALA A 179 11.70 1.48 -11.74
N HIS A 180 11.05 2.37 -11.00
CA HIS A 180 9.59 2.51 -10.95
C HIS A 180 9.08 3.83 -11.51
N ASP A 181 7.76 3.94 -11.64
CA ASP A 181 7.12 5.10 -12.25
C ASP A 181 7.35 6.38 -11.43
N PRO A 182 8.03 7.41 -12.01
CA PRO A 182 8.31 8.66 -11.30
C PRO A 182 7.07 9.53 -11.05
N SER A 183 5.90 9.19 -11.63
CA SER A 183 4.67 9.98 -11.44
C SER A 183 4.15 9.97 -10.00
N PHE A 184 4.51 8.95 -9.21
CA PHE A 184 4.23 8.90 -7.78
C PHE A 184 5.24 9.66 -6.92
N GLY A 185 6.25 10.26 -7.52
CA GLY A 185 7.22 11.11 -6.86
C GLY A 185 8.17 10.38 -5.89
N ARG A 186 8.65 11.13 -4.90
CA ARG A 186 9.67 10.63 -3.95
C ARG A 186 9.10 9.71 -2.88
N ASP A 187 7.80 9.70 -2.70
CA ASP A 187 7.12 8.97 -1.62
C ASP A 187 6.86 7.49 -1.97
N MET A 188 7.46 6.99 -3.06
CA MET A 188 7.36 5.59 -3.46
C MET A 188 8.11 4.62 -2.54
N ASP A 189 8.90 5.10 -1.58
CA ASP A 189 9.65 4.25 -0.65
C ASP A 189 8.73 3.29 0.12
N LEU A 190 7.61 3.78 0.67
CA LEU A 190 6.67 2.92 1.39
C LEU A 190 5.93 1.92 0.47
N PRO A 191 5.36 2.29 -0.68
CA PRO A 191 4.81 1.33 -1.65
C PRO A 191 5.78 0.22 -2.07
N LEU A 192 7.06 0.56 -2.32
CA LEU A 192 8.11 -0.40 -2.68
C LEU A 192 8.33 -1.43 -1.57
N VAL A 193 8.46 -0.96 -0.33
CA VAL A 193 8.63 -1.83 0.83
C VAL A 193 7.39 -2.68 1.06
N MET A 194 6.19 -2.12 0.95
CA MET A 194 4.95 -2.87 1.13
C MET A 194 4.75 -3.95 0.06
N ALA A 195 5.04 -3.65 -1.20
CA ALA A 195 5.04 -4.65 -2.27
C ALA A 195 6.05 -5.78 -1.99
N ALA A 196 7.27 -5.43 -1.55
CA ALA A 196 8.28 -6.42 -1.19
C ALA A 196 7.81 -7.33 -0.04
N LEU A 197 7.17 -6.76 1.00
CA LEU A 197 6.63 -7.52 2.12
C LEU A 197 5.53 -8.50 1.68
N MET A 198 4.62 -8.09 0.80
CA MET A 198 3.55 -8.95 0.28
C MET A 198 4.09 -10.01 -0.68
N ASN A 199 4.97 -9.62 -1.61
CA ASN A 199 5.55 -10.52 -2.62
C ASN A 199 6.45 -11.58 -2.01
N ARG A 200 7.07 -11.31 -0.86
CA ARG A 200 7.77 -12.32 -0.07
C ARG A 200 6.88 -13.52 0.26
N TRP A 201 5.58 -13.31 0.44
CA TRP A 201 4.59 -14.35 0.76
C TRP A 201 3.89 -14.92 -0.48
N GLY A 202 4.47 -14.70 -1.67
CA GLY A 202 3.97 -15.26 -2.93
C GLY A 202 2.86 -14.44 -3.57
N GLU A 203 2.64 -13.22 -3.12
CA GLU A 203 1.88 -12.25 -3.89
C GLU A 203 2.72 -11.81 -5.09
N ASP A 204 2.07 -11.30 -6.10
CA ASP A 204 2.73 -10.75 -7.29
C ASP A 204 2.04 -9.42 -7.59
N ILE A 205 2.33 -8.46 -6.71
CA ILE A 205 1.78 -7.10 -6.77
C ILE A 205 2.88 -6.13 -7.13
N LEU A 206 2.55 -5.15 -7.97
CA LEU A 206 3.49 -4.08 -8.31
C LEU A 206 3.51 -3.00 -7.24
N PRO A 207 4.67 -2.37 -6.99
CA PRO A 207 4.73 -1.17 -6.16
C PRO A 207 3.79 -0.06 -6.61
N GLU A 208 3.60 0.13 -7.92
CA GLU A 208 2.69 1.10 -8.51
C GLU A 208 1.23 0.82 -8.15
N GLU A 209 0.83 -0.44 -8.07
CA GLU A 209 -0.51 -0.83 -7.61
C GLU A 209 -0.71 -0.45 -6.15
N VAL A 210 0.27 -0.78 -5.32
CA VAL A 210 0.24 -0.42 -3.90
C VAL A 210 0.18 1.10 -3.75
N ALA A 211 1.01 1.85 -4.50
CA ALA A 211 1.02 3.31 -4.50
C ALA A 211 -0.34 3.88 -4.89
N TYR A 212 -0.95 3.36 -5.96
CA TYR A 212 -2.26 3.80 -6.41
C TYR A 212 -3.36 3.59 -5.37
N VAL A 213 -3.36 2.42 -4.71
CA VAL A 213 -4.36 2.09 -3.68
C VAL A 213 -4.18 2.94 -2.42
N MET A 214 -2.94 3.23 -2.03
CA MET A 214 -2.64 3.93 -0.79
C MET A 214 -2.42 5.44 -0.94
N GLU A 215 -2.47 6.00 -2.15
CA GLU A 215 -2.29 7.43 -2.38
C GLU A 215 -3.31 8.25 -1.59
N ASP A 216 -2.82 9.12 -0.74
CA ASP A 216 -3.63 10.06 0.04
C ASP A 216 -3.97 11.29 -0.81
N LYS A 217 -5.20 11.39 -1.24
CA LYS A 217 -5.66 12.46 -2.14
C LYS A 217 -5.65 13.85 -1.49
N THR A 218 -5.57 13.94 -0.17
CA THR A 218 -5.42 15.23 0.53
C THR A 218 -4.02 15.80 0.35
N THR A 219 -3.00 14.94 0.40
CA THR A 219 -1.60 15.34 0.38
C THR A 219 -0.88 15.02 -0.93
N GLY A 220 -1.45 14.13 -1.75
CA GLY A 220 -0.79 13.55 -2.93
C GLY A 220 0.35 12.60 -2.57
N SER A 221 0.46 12.20 -1.29
CA SER A 221 1.54 11.36 -0.78
C SER A 221 1.13 9.90 -0.70
N THR A 222 2.09 9.00 -0.89
CA THR A 222 1.95 7.56 -0.67
C THR A 222 2.63 7.10 0.63
N SER A 223 2.95 8.02 1.54
CA SER A 223 3.62 7.73 2.83
C SER A 223 2.66 7.54 4.01
N ASN A 224 1.34 7.51 3.78
CA ASN A 224 0.35 7.30 4.83
C ASN A 224 0.34 5.82 5.28
N GLY A 225 0.85 5.54 6.48
CA GLY A 225 0.99 4.18 7.00
C GLY A 225 -0.35 3.50 7.31
N ALA A 226 -1.41 4.25 7.61
CA ALA A 226 -2.74 3.69 7.80
C ALA A 226 -3.30 3.17 6.47
N PHE A 227 -3.11 3.93 5.39
CA PHE A 227 -3.52 3.51 4.05
C PHE A 227 -2.66 2.37 3.51
N ALA A 228 -1.35 2.33 3.87
CA ALA A 228 -0.49 1.19 3.55
C ALA A 228 -0.99 -0.11 4.21
N ALA A 229 -1.35 -0.06 5.48
CA ALA A 229 -1.92 -1.21 6.19
C ALA A 229 -3.27 -1.61 5.60
N ALA A 230 -4.13 -0.64 5.26
CA ALA A 230 -5.42 -0.90 4.62
C ALA A 230 -5.26 -1.52 3.22
N ALA A 231 -4.30 -1.06 2.41
CA ALA A 231 -3.98 -1.63 1.11
C ALA A 231 -3.54 -3.10 1.20
N ALA A 232 -2.62 -3.42 2.13
CA ALA A 232 -2.23 -4.80 2.39
C ALA A 232 -3.41 -5.65 2.88
N GLY A 233 -4.30 -5.07 3.71
CA GLY A 233 -5.55 -5.69 4.16
C GLY A 233 -6.50 -6.04 3.01
N CYS A 234 -6.60 -5.20 1.98
CA CYS A 234 -7.35 -5.51 0.76
C CYS A 234 -6.80 -6.73 0.03
N CYS A 235 -5.48 -6.93 0.07
CA CYS A 235 -4.83 -8.13 -0.46
C CYS A 235 -4.97 -9.36 0.47
N GLY A 236 -5.63 -9.24 1.62
CA GLY A 236 -5.87 -10.33 2.56
C GLY A 236 -4.78 -10.53 3.60
N PHE A 237 -3.78 -9.66 3.69
CA PHE A 237 -2.73 -9.72 4.70
C PHE A 237 -3.16 -9.01 5.98
N PRO A 238 -3.12 -9.65 7.15
CA PRO A 238 -3.17 -8.94 8.42
C PRO A 238 -1.99 -7.96 8.49
N CYS A 239 -2.30 -6.65 8.54
CA CYS A 239 -1.29 -5.60 8.48
C CYS A 239 -1.68 -4.43 9.38
N TRP A 240 -0.71 -3.89 10.13
CA TRP A 240 -0.97 -2.77 11.04
C TRP A 240 0.27 -1.92 11.28
N GLN A 241 0.06 -0.66 11.60
CA GLN A 241 1.10 0.21 12.12
C GLN A 241 1.44 -0.17 13.55
N ALA A 242 2.71 -0.07 13.92
CA ALA A 242 3.20 -0.38 15.25
C ALA A 242 4.28 0.63 15.70
N TRP A 243 4.42 0.78 17.01
CA TRP A 243 5.60 1.33 17.64
C TRP A 243 6.40 0.19 18.24
N MET A 244 7.60 -0.06 17.70
CA MET A 244 8.44 -1.20 18.00
C MET A 244 9.80 -0.75 18.53
N ASP A 245 10.29 -1.43 19.54
CA ASP A 245 11.68 -1.36 19.96
C ASP A 245 12.53 -2.42 19.22
N LEU A 246 13.79 -2.53 19.58
CA LEU A 246 14.70 -3.48 18.95
C LEU A 246 14.33 -4.94 19.28
N GLN A 247 13.76 -5.21 20.46
CA GLN A 247 13.31 -6.55 20.84
C GLN A 247 12.08 -6.95 20.00
N ASP A 248 11.11 -6.06 19.87
CA ASP A 248 9.93 -6.29 19.02
C ASP A 248 10.34 -6.63 17.58
N LEU A 249 11.29 -5.88 17.02
CA LEU A 249 11.79 -6.12 15.66
C LEU A 249 12.50 -7.47 15.53
N ARG A 250 13.28 -7.87 16.54
CA ARG A 250 13.94 -9.17 16.58
C ARG A 250 12.94 -10.31 16.67
N GLU A 251 11.87 -10.16 17.44
CA GLU A 251 10.78 -11.11 17.52
C GLU A 251 10.07 -11.28 16.17
N GLN A 252 9.81 -10.17 15.47
CA GLN A 252 9.24 -10.25 14.10
C GLN A 252 10.14 -11.07 13.18
N ILE A 253 11.43 -10.78 13.15
CA ILE A 253 12.39 -11.52 12.33
C ILE A 253 12.52 -12.99 12.80
N HIS A 254 12.50 -13.23 14.10
CA HIS A 254 12.49 -14.59 14.67
C HIS A 254 11.26 -15.37 14.21
N ASP A 255 10.10 -14.75 14.10
CA ASP A 255 8.86 -15.35 13.61
C ASP A 255 8.84 -15.49 12.07
N GLY A 256 9.88 -15.05 11.39
CA GLY A 256 9.98 -15.11 9.93
C GLY A 256 9.28 -13.97 9.21
N CYS A 257 8.91 -12.90 9.91
CA CYS A 257 8.21 -11.74 9.36
C CYS A 257 9.16 -10.56 9.16
N SER A 258 9.33 -10.13 7.93
CA SER A 258 9.96 -8.85 7.60
C SER A 258 9.04 -7.69 7.96
N VAL A 259 9.60 -6.52 8.24
CA VAL A 259 8.88 -5.35 8.75
C VAL A 259 9.28 -4.11 7.96
N ALA A 260 8.32 -3.24 7.63
CA ALA A 260 8.67 -1.90 7.17
C ALA A 260 9.04 -1.04 8.39
N VAL A 261 10.20 -0.36 8.34
CA VAL A 261 10.72 0.48 9.42
C VAL A 261 10.99 1.89 8.92
N ARG A 262 10.63 2.90 9.71
CA ARG A 262 10.86 4.30 9.37
C ARG A 262 12.21 4.75 9.91
N ILE A 263 13.13 5.10 9.01
CA ILE A 263 14.46 5.63 9.32
C ILE A 263 14.47 7.14 9.04
N GLU A 264 14.95 7.93 9.98
CA GLU A 264 15.11 9.38 9.81
C GLU A 264 16.57 9.79 10.01
N ARG A 265 17.14 10.40 8.98
CA ARG A 265 18.51 10.89 8.99
C ARG A 265 18.51 12.42 8.95
N ARG A 266 19.24 13.04 9.86
CA ARG A 266 19.50 14.48 9.78
C ARG A 266 20.71 14.73 8.88
N ILE A 267 20.50 15.41 7.78
CA ILE A 267 21.56 15.84 6.89
C ILE A 267 22.04 17.22 7.33
N ARG A 268 23.36 17.38 7.44
CA ARG A 268 23.98 18.67 7.82
C ARG A 268 23.59 19.76 6.82
N GLY A 269 22.99 20.85 7.31
CA GLY A 269 22.52 21.96 6.47
C GLY A 269 21.06 21.87 6.05
N GLN A 270 20.36 20.78 6.34
CA GLN A 270 18.91 20.69 6.17
C GLN A 270 18.18 20.91 7.49
N ARG A 271 17.07 21.64 7.43
CA ARG A 271 16.26 22.00 8.59
C ARG A 271 15.52 20.80 9.14
N ASP A 272 14.94 19.98 8.25
CA ASP A 272 14.13 18.83 8.60
C ASP A 272 14.86 17.52 8.31
N PRO A 273 14.67 16.46 9.12
CA PRO A 273 15.24 15.17 8.85
C PRO A 273 14.59 14.56 7.59
N ILE A 274 15.39 13.86 6.81
CA ILE A 274 14.87 13.03 5.70
C ILE A 274 14.46 11.69 6.28
N GLY A 275 13.18 11.38 6.17
CA GLY A 275 12.64 10.09 6.55
C GLY A 275 12.47 9.19 5.34
N VAL A 276 12.85 7.90 5.48
CA VAL A 276 12.72 6.85 4.47
C VAL A 276 12.14 5.61 5.11
N TRP A 277 11.21 4.94 4.42
CA TRP A 277 10.77 3.61 4.78
C TRP A 277 11.72 2.58 4.17
N MET A 278 12.19 1.66 5.00
CA MET A 278 13.08 0.57 4.60
C MET A 278 12.48 -0.78 4.99
N GLY A 279 12.81 -1.82 4.23
CA GLY A 279 12.42 -3.18 4.57
C GLY A 279 13.43 -3.82 5.53
N LEU A 280 13.04 -4.10 6.77
CA LEU A 280 13.85 -4.89 7.69
C LEU A 280 13.77 -6.37 7.30
N ARG A 281 14.94 -6.98 7.00
CA ARG A 281 15.02 -8.38 6.59
C ARG A 281 15.90 -9.26 7.48
N GLY A 282 16.51 -8.69 8.52
CA GLY A 282 17.28 -9.53 9.43
C GLY A 282 18.21 -8.80 10.36
N PHE A 283 18.87 -9.60 11.15
CA PHE A 283 19.97 -9.22 12.03
C PHE A 283 21.13 -10.19 11.85
N GLY A 284 22.32 -9.73 12.13
CA GLY A 284 23.51 -10.55 12.11
C GLY A 284 24.54 -10.08 13.13
N HIS A 285 25.56 -10.91 13.33
CA HIS A 285 26.70 -10.63 14.16
C HIS A 285 27.98 -10.86 13.33
N ASP A 286 28.95 -10.00 13.50
CA ASP A 286 30.29 -10.16 12.93
C ASP A 286 31.27 -10.46 14.07
N ASP A 287 31.70 -11.72 14.13
CA ASP A 287 32.61 -12.22 15.17
C ASP A 287 34.00 -11.54 15.09
N ALA A 288 34.42 -11.08 13.91
CA ALA A 288 35.74 -10.47 13.72
C ALA A 288 35.86 -9.09 14.37
N VAL A 289 34.76 -8.33 14.38
CA VAL A 289 34.69 -6.98 14.97
C VAL A 289 33.79 -6.93 16.19
N LEU A 290 33.23 -8.06 16.62
CA LEU A 290 32.29 -8.18 17.75
C LEU A 290 31.13 -7.18 17.66
N ALA A 291 30.57 -7.02 16.48
CA ALA A 291 29.53 -6.02 16.24
C ALA A 291 28.26 -6.64 15.69
N ASP A 292 27.12 -6.18 16.24
CA ASP A 292 25.79 -6.50 15.73
C ASP A 292 25.40 -5.55 14.60
N PHE A 293 24.74 -6.08 13.59
CA PHE A 293 24.24 -5.31 12.47
C PHE A 293 22.81 -5.67 12.10
N VAL A 294 22.16 -4.73 11.44
CA VAL A 294 20.79 -4.83 10.89
C VAL A 294 20.90 -4.97 9.38
N LEU A 295 20.14 -5.90 8.82
CA LEU A 295 20.01 -6.12 7.38
C LEU A 295 18.74 -5.45 6.88
N LEU A 296 18.89 -4.54 5.94
CA LEU A 296 17.81 -3.71 5.40
C LEU A 296 17.74 -3.79 3.88
N ASN A 297 16.58 -3.52 3.33
CA ASN A 297 16.39 -3.10 1.95
C ASN A 297 16.12 -1.60 1.94
N ASP A 298 17.02 -0.84 1.32
CA ASP A 298 16.91 0.61 1.13
C ASP A 298 16.38 0.91 -0.28
N PRO A 299 15.11 1.30 -0.44
CA PRO A 299 14.54 1.57 -1.75
C PRO A 299 15.14 2.82 -2.43
N THR A 300 15.88 3.66 -1.70
CA THR A 300 16.54 4.85 -2.25
C THR A 300 17.89 4.56 -2.91
N ALA A 301 18.28 3.30 -2.97
CA ALA A 301 19.50 2.87 -3.66
C ALA A 301 19.43 3.14 -5.17
N ASP A 302 20.60 3.26 -5.80
CA ASP A 302 20.71 3.62 -7.22
C ASP A 302 20.24 2.51 -8.18
N SER A 303 20.16 1.26 -7.69
CA SER A 303 19.71 0.10 -8.46
C SER A 303 19.16 -0.97 -7.54
N ASP A 304 18.36 -1.91 -8.09
CA ASP A 304 17.83 -3.07 -7.36
C ASP A 304 18.95 -3.88 -6.70
N GLY A 305 20.07 -4.10 -7.40
CA GLY A 305 21.21 -4.82 -6.85
C GLY A 305 21.92 -4.15 -5.67
N ALA A 306 21.71 -2.85 -5.47
CA ALA A 306 22.27 -2.05 -4.37
C ALA A 306 21.29 -1.85 -3.20
N VAL A 307 20.06 -2.32 -3.33
CA VAL A 307 18.99 -2.17 -2.31
C VAL A 307 19.36 -2.84 -0.99
N ASN A 308 20.05 -3.97 -1.05
CA ASN A 308 20.51 -4.69 0.16
C ASN A 308 21.60 -3.91 0.88
N CYS A 309 21.31 -3.39 2.05
CA CYS A 309 22.29 -2.68 2.86
C CYS A 309 22.41 -3.26 4.28
N THR A 310 23.51 -2.92 4.93
CA THR A 310 23.83 -3.32 6.29
C THR A 310 24.12 -2.07 7.12
N MET A 311 23.58 -2.01 8.32
CA MET A 311 23.78 -0.91 9.25
C MET A 311 24.16 -1.45 10.62
N ALA A 312 25.15 -0.83 11.30
CA ALA A 312 25.42 -1.18 12.69
C ALA A 312 24.18 -0.97 13.57
N VAL A 313 23.92 -1.85 14.51
CA VAL A 313 22.74 -1.75 15.40
C VAL A 313 22.71 -0.40 16.13
N THR A 314 23.87 0.12 16.55
CA THR A 314 23.98 1.42 17.22
C THR A 314 23.52 2.59 16.34
N ASP A 315 23.88 2.56 15.06
CA ASP A 315 23.42 3.57 14.09
C ASP A 315 21.94 3.39 13.74
N PHE A 316 21.50 2.15 13.59
CA PHE A 316 20.10 1.85 13.36
C PHE A 316 19.21 2.40 14.48
N VAL A 317 19.51 2.11 15.74
CA VAL A 317 18.74 2.62 16.89
C VAL A 317 18.71 4.16 16.93
N ARG A 318 19.83 4.79 16.54
CA ARG A 318 19.92 6.25 16.47
C ARG A 318 18.97 6.86 15.45
N TYR A 319 18.81 6.22 14.29
CA TYR A 319 18.01 6.73 13.16
C TYR A 319 16.60 6.15 13.09
N PHE A 320 16.36 4.99 13.69
CA PHE A 320 15.05 4.37 13.74
C PHE A 320 14.10 5.18 14.62
N THR A 321 12.99 5.60 14.05
CA THR A 321 11.99 6.40 14.76
C THR A 321 11.20 5.60 15.79
N GLY A 322 11.17 4.28 15.64
CA GLY A 322 10.29 3.36 16.33
C GLY A 322 9.02 3.04 15.53
N ARG A 323 8.70 3.81 14.49
CA ARG A 323 7.55 3.52 13.61
C ARG A 323 7.85 2.33 12.72
N ALA A 324 6.90 1.40 12.69
CA ALA A 324 6.98 0.20 11.89
C ALA A 324 5.61 -0.15 11.31
N ILE A 325 5.61 -0.95 10.24
CA ILE A 325 4.40 -1.59 9.73
C ILE A 325 4.66 -3.09 9.73
N ALA A 326 3.87 -3.80 10.53
CA ALA A 326 3.92 -5.24 10.63
C ALA A 326 2.94 -5.87 9.63
N LEU A 327 3.35 -6.95 9.01
CA LEU A 327 2.55 -7.72 8.08
C LEU A 327 2.69 -9.21 8.41
N ARG A 328 1.58 -9.93 8.45
CA ARG A 328 1.53 -11.37 8.68
C ARG A 328 1.12 -12.10 7.39
N PRO A 329 1.54 -13.37 7.23
CA PRO A 329 1.06 -14.18 6.12
C PRO A 329 -0.46 -14.27 6.12
N LYS A 330 -1.05 -14.44 4.94
CA LYS A 330 -2.49 -14.63 4.79
C LYS A 330 -2.91 -15.89 5.54
N PRO A 331 -4.01 -15.88 6.30
CA PRO A 331 -4.64 -17.08 6.82
C PRO A 331 -4.98 -18.04 5.67
N ARG A 332 -4.79 -19.35 5.87
CA ARG A 332 -4.96 -20.37 4.80
C ARG A 332 -6.37 -20.42 4.22
N ASP A 333 -7.39 -20.10 5.02
CA ASP A 333 -8.80 -20.23 4.69
C ASP A 333 -9.50 -18.92 4.30
N THR A 334 -8.78 -17.82 4.23
CA THR A 334 -9.33 -16.64 3.58
C THR A 334 -9.41 -16.96 2.09
N GLU A 335 -10.60 -17.27 1.59
CA GLU A 335 -10.97 -16.91 0.23
C GLU A 335 -10.59 -15.44 0.10
N ALA A 336 -9.35 -15.26 -0.28
CA ALA A 336 -8.83 -13.95 -0.50
C ALA A 336 -9.78 -13.35 -1.53
N ASN A 337 -10.30 -12.17 -1.28
CA ASN A 337 -10.63 -11.26 -2.33
C ASN A 337 -9.32 -10.91 -3.05
N ARG A 338 -8.65 -11.96 -3.54
CA ARG A 338 -7.57 -11.77 -4.48
C ARG A 338 -8.18 -11.01 -5.62
N PRO A 339 -7.61 -9.89 -6.03
CA PRO A 339 -7.85 -9.40 -7.36
C PRO A 339 -7.75 -10.62 -8.27
N ARG A 340 -8.86 -11.06 -8.84
CA ARG A 340 -8.84 -12.21 -9.74
C ARG A 340 -7.98 -11.75 -10.90
N ARG A 341 -6.84 -12.39 -11.10
CA ARG A 341 -6.10 -12.25 -12.33
C ARG A 341 -7.00 -12.72 -13.44
N VAL A 342 -7.64 -11.79 -14.10
CA VAL A 342 -8.41 -12.08 -15.28
C VAL A 342 -7.39 -12.24 -16.41
N SER A 343 -7.40 -13.41 -17.07
CA SER A 343 -6.64 -13.58 -18.30
C SER A 343 -7.21 -12.64 -19.35
N CYS A 344 -6.50 -11.56 -19.61
CA CYS A 344 -6.91 -10.54 -20.57
C CYS A 344 -6.03 -10.64 -21.81
N ASP A 345 -6.67 -10.54 -22.97
CA ASP A 345 -6.00 -10.30 -24.24
C ASP A 345 -6.07 -8.81 -24.54
N PHE A 346 -4.93 -8.23 -24.89
CA PHE A 346 -4.89 -6.86 -25.38
C PHE A 346 -4.95 -6.85 -26.89
N VAL A 347 -5.89 -6.08 -27.42
CA VAL A 347 -6.08 -5.92 -28.87
C VAL A 347 -5.71 -4.51 -29.27
N TYR A 348 -4.76 -4.39 -30.17
CA TYR A 348 -4.41 -3.11 -30.78
C TYR A 348 -5.44 -2.71 -31.82
N SER A 349 -5.88 -1.44 -31.78
CA SER A 349 -6.71 -0.81 -32.81
C SER A 349 -5.85 0.17 -33.60
N ALA A 350 -5.65 -0.12 -34.88
CA ALA A 350 -4.92 0.78 -35.76
C ALA A 350 -5.68 2.08 -36.08
N GLU A 351 -7.02 2.10 -35.91
CA GLU A 351 -7.84 3.29 -36.10
C GLU A 351 -7.62 4.35 -35.04
N ASP A 352 -7.46 3.89 -33.78
CA ASP A 352 -7.36 4.77 -32.62
C ASP A 352 -5.92 4.86 -32.07
N ASP A 353 -4.98 4.10 -32.65
CA ASP A 353 -3.62 3.92 -32.12
C ASP A 353 -3.62 3.59 -30.62
N CYS A 354 -4.50 2.66 -30.23
CA CYS A 354 -4.77 2.34 -28.83
C CYS A 354 -4.86 0.85 -28.59
N TRP A 355 -4.57 0.46 -27.34
CA TRP A 355 -4.79 -0.88 -26.85
C TRP A 355 -6.11 -0.97 -26.11
N TYR A 356 -6.84 -2.04 -26.37
CA TYR A 356 -8.10 -2.38 -25.68
C TYR A 356 -7.90 -3.66 -24.91
N LEU A 357 -8.44 -3.70 -23.68
CA LEU A 357 -8.53 -4.91 -22.92
C LEU A 357 -9.63 -5.78 -23.55
N ALA A 358 -9.29 -7.01 -23.91
CA ALA A 358 -10.24 -8.01 -24.38
C ALA A 358 -10.28 -9.15 -23.36
N GLN A 359 -11.46 -9.49 -22.87
CA GLN A 359 -11.67 -10.78 -22.23
C GLN A 359 -11.63 -11.84 -23.33
N LYS A 360 -11.09 -13.03 -23.04
CA LYS A 360 -10.86 -14.12 -23.99
C LYS A 360 -11.96 -14.21 -25.05
N GLY A 361 -11.71 -13.69 -26.25
CA GLY A 361 -12.64 -13.67 -27.38
C GLY A 361 -13.66 -12.53 -27.42
N GLN A 362 -13.65 -11.58 -26.49
CA GLN A 362 -14.53 -10.40 -26.51
C GLN A 362 -13.72 -9.12 -26.31
N ARG A 363 -14.00 -8.13 -27.12
CA ARG A 363 -13.39 -6.79 -27.01
C ARG A 363 -14.18 -5.99 -25.99
N GLN A 364 -13.58 -5.65 -24.87
CA GLN A 364 -14.22 -4.87 -23.82
C GLN A 364 -13.38 -3.62 -23.50
N LEU A 365 -14.02 -2.47 -23.57
CA LEU A 365 -13.44 -1.21 -23.12
C LEU A 365 -13.36 -1.20 -21.59
N LEU A 366 -12.26 -0.67 -21.07
CA LEU A 366 -12.11 -0.47 -19.65
C LEU A 366 -12.91 0.76 -19.18
N PRO A 367 -13.57 0.68 -18.03
CA PRO A 367 -14.21 1.84 -17.42
C PRO A 367 -13.23 3.01 -17.19
N ALA A 368 -13.77 4.22 -17.04
CA ALA A 368 -12.98 5.45 -16.94
C ALA A 368 -12.08 5.53 -15.69
N GLU A 369 -12.44 4.83 -14.65
CA GLU A 369 -11.75 4.76 -13.36
C GLU A 369 -10.51 3.88 -13.33
N PHE A 370 -10.25 3.09 -14.36
CA PHE A 370 -9.05 2.26 -14.41
C PHE A 370 -7.80 3.05 -14.75
N SER A 371 -6.71 2.69 -14.13
CA SER A 371 -5.36 3.13 -14.46
C SER A 371 -4.56 1.98 -15.04
N GLY A 372 -3.62 2.29 -15.90
CA GLY A 372 -2.80 1.27 -16.55
C GLY A 372 -1.33 1.62 -16.53
N TRP A 373 -0.49 0.60 -16.35
CA TRP A 373 0.95 0.68 -16.46
C TRP A 373 1.47 -0.40 -17.40
N ALA A 374 2.49 -0.07 -18.17
CA ALA A 374 3.16 -0.99 -19.05
C ALA A 374 4.65 -1.06 -18.74
N ALA A 375 5.20 -2.26 -18.75
CA ALA A 375 6.63 -2.50 -18.77
C ALA A 375 6.98 -3.32 -19.99
N CYS A 376 7.72 -2.72 -20.93
CA CYS A 376 8.17 -3.37 -22.13
C CYS A 376 9.64 -3.77 -22.00
N SER A 377 9.95 -5.02 -22.34
CA SER A 377 11.33 -5.48 -22.43
C SER A 377 11.83 -5.22 -23.85
N PRO A 378 12.94 -4.50 -24.03
CA PRO A 378 13.42 -4.15 -25.37
C PRO A 378 14.05 -5.31 -26.16
N HIS A 379 14.25 -6.48 -25.57
CA HIS A 379 14.93 -7.58 -26.25
C HIS A 379 14.34 -8.97 -26.03
N ASP A 380 14.28 -9.68 -27.13
CA ASP A 380 13.96 -11.11 -27.21
C ASP A 380 14.93 -11.96 -26.40
N GLY A 381 14.39 -12.91 -25.66
CA GLY A 381 15.06 -14.17 -25.39
C GLY A 381 15.57 -14.40 -23.98
N VAL A 382 15.41 -13.52 -23.01
CA VAL A 382 15.78 -13.84 -21.62
C VAL A 382 14.54 -13.96 -20.76
N ALA A 383 14.19 -15.20 -20.45
CA ALA A 383 13.05 -15.60 -19.61
C ALA A 383 13.26 -15.28 -18.10
N HIS A 384 13.89 -14.18 -17.76
CA HIS A 384 14.19 -13.81 -16.39
C HIS A 384 13.75 -12.40 -16.05
N ALA A 385 12.61 -12.02 -16.50
CA ALA A 385 12.08 -10.82 -15.95
C ALA A 385 11.22 -11.17 -14.73
N THR A 386 11.85 -11.28 -13.58
CA THR A 386 11.15 -10.90 -12.37
C THR A 386 10.70 -9.45 -12.53
N THR A 387 9.53 -9.11 -12.03
CA THR A 387 9.01 -7.73 -12.01
C THR A 387 10.04 -6.71 -11.47
N ALA A 388 11.02 -7.16 -10.69
CA ALA A 388 12.10 -6.40 -10.09
C ALA A 388 13.04 -5.65 -11.06
N HIS A 389 13.08 -6.03 -12.31
CA HIS A 389 14.03 -5.47 -13.29
C HIS A 389 13.36 -4.74 -14.47
N ARG A 390 12.06 -4.48 -14.37
CA ARG A 390 11.31 -3.82 -15.45
C ARG A 390 10.95 -2.40 -15.03
N THR A 391 11.24 -1.46 -15.88
CA THR A 391 10.78 -0.09 -15.72
C THR A 391 9.33 0.01 -16.17
N PHE A 392 8.43 0.28 -15.24
CA PHE A 392 7.03 0.50 -15.52
C PHE A 392 6.77 1.98 -15.85
N ARG A 393 5.92 2.20 -16.85
CA ARG A 393 5.46 3.53 -17.22
C ARG A 393 3.94 3.57 -17.25
N ARG A 394 3.37 4.63 -16.73
CA ARG A 394 1.93 4.85 -16.81
C ARG A 394 1.50 5.03 -18.25
N MET A 395 0.46 4.30 -18.64
CA MET A 395 -0.15 4.44 -19.96
C MET A 395 -1.12 5.64 -19.96
N GLU A 396 -1.09 6.41 -21.04
CA GLU A 396 -2.05 7.49 -21.27
C GLU A 396 -3.39 6.88 -21.68
N ARG A 397 -4.45 7.31 -21.01
CA ARG A 397 -5.80 6.91 -21.37
C ARG A 397 -6.35 7.81 -22.46
N THR A 398 -6.89 7.20 -23.50
CA THR A 398 -7.52 7.93 -24.60
C THR A 398 -8.98 8.26 -24.31
N ARG A 399 -9.56 9.19 -25.06
CA ARG A 399 -10.98 9.56 -24.96
C ARG A 399 -11.94 8.39 -25.29
N THR A 400 -11.47 7.44 -26.09
CA THR A 400 -12.21 6.26 -26.51
C THR A 400 -12.16 5.10 -25.49
N GLY A 401 -11.41 5.28 -24.38
CA GLY A 401 -11.29 4.29 -23.31
C GLY A 401 -10.17 3.27 -23.53
N GLY A 402 -9.33 3.44 -24.56
CA GLY A 402 -8.13 2.64 -24.76
C GLY A 402 -6.94 3.18 -23.97
N PHE A 403 -5.84 2.46 -23.96
CA PHE A 403 -4.58 2.87 -23.37
C PHE A 403 -3.52 3.03 -24.45
N ARG A 404 -2.80 4.14 -24.38
CA ARG A 404 -1.67 4.42 -25.26
C ARG A 404 -0.38 4.08 -24.52
N PHE A 405 0.46 3.26 -25.18
CA PHE A 405 1.78 2.94 -24.67
C PHE A 405 2.73 4.13 -24.75
N PRO A 406 3.63 4.29 -23.77
CA PRO A 406 4.71 5.26 -23.88
C PRO A 406 5.57 4.96 -25.13
N PRO A 407 5.93 5.95 -25.93
CA PRO A 407 6.70 5.75 -27.18
C PRO A 407 8.04 5.04 -26.99
N GLU A 408 8.66 5.23 -25.82
CA GLU A 408 9.96 4.65 -25.48
C GLU A 408 9.89 3.14 -25.27
N GLN A 409 8.70 2.57 -25.11
CA GLN A 409 8.47 1.15 -24.79
C GLN A 409 7.91 0.36 -25.97
N THR A 410 7.70 0.98 -27.11
CA THR A 410 7.09 0.36 -28.30
C THR A 410 8.07 -0.28 -29.27
N ALA A 411 9.20 -0.84 -28.77
CA ALA A 411 10.09 -1.60 -29.65
C ALA A 411 9.34 -2.78 -30.28
N ALA A 412 9.26 -2.78 -31.61
CA ALA A 412 8.55 -3.78 -32.40
C ALA A 412 8.96 -5.21 -32.03
N GLY A 413 7.97 -6.08 -31.76
CA GLY A 413 8.17 -7.49 -31.46
C GLY A 413 8.53 -7.79 -29.99
N GLY A 414 8.66 -6.79 -29.14
CA GLY A 414 8.98 -6.97 -27.70
C GLY A 414 7.81 -7.58 -26.92
N ARG A 415 8.14 -8.27 -25.82
CA ARG A 415 7.13 -8.67 -24.82
C ARG A 415 6.84 -7.51 -23.91
N CYS A 416 5.57 -7.23 -23.70
CA CYS A 416 5.12 -6.20 -22.78
C CYS A 416 4.24 -6.81 -21.69
N SER A 417 4.54 -6.49 -20.44
CA SER A 417 3.65 -6.76 -19.32
C SER A 417 2.78 -5.55 -19.06
N ILE A 418 1.47 -5.75 -19.09
CA ILE A 418 0.49 -4.69 -18.91
C ILE A 418 -0.28 -4.97 -17.64
N TYR A 419 -0.37 -3.96 -16.79
CA TYR A 419 -1.12 -3.99 -15.56
C TYR A 419 -2.19 -2.92 -15.60
N ILE A 420 -3.40 -3.30 -15.27
CA ILE A 420 -4.55 -2.41 -15.19
C ILE A 420 -5.15 -2.55 -13.83
N VAL A 421 -5.28 -1.45 -13.12
CA VAL A 421 -5.73 -1.39 -11.74
C VAL A 421 -6.97 -0.53 -11.68
N ASP A 422 -8.02 -1.05 -11.05
CA ASP A 422 -9.22 -0.27 -10.74
C ASP A 422 -9.04 0.53 -9.43
N GLN A 423 -10.05 1.29 -9.05
CA GLN A 423 -10.01 2.11 -7.84
C GLN A 423 -9.93 1.29 -6.54
N THR A 424 -10.27 -0.01 -6.60
CA THR A 424 -10.19 -0.91 -5.44
C THR A 424 -8.82 -1.55 -5.28
N GLY A 425 -7.90 -1.30 -6.23
CA GLY A 425 -6.63 -2.01 -6.32
C GLY A 425 -6.75 -3.39 -6.96
N THR A 426 -7.93 -3.73 -7.54
CA THR A 426 -8.10 -4.97 -8.29
C THR A 426 -7.30 -4.88 -9.57
N MET A 427 -6.35 -5.80 -9.72
CA MET A 427 -5.44 -5.84 -10.85
C MET A 427 -5.87 -6.81 -11.93
N GLN A 428 -5.69 -6.40 -13.17
CA GLN A 428 -5.70 -7.27 -14.34
C GLN A 428 -4.32 -7.23 -14.99
N PHE A 429 -3.76 -8.39 -15.24
CA PHE A 429 -2.45 -8.55 -15.81
C PHE A 429 -2.52 -9.30 -17.14
N ALA A 430 -1.76 -8.84 -18.14
CA ALA A 430 -1.53 -9.58 -19.35
C ALA A 430 -0.09 -9.42 -19.83
N GLU A 431 0.47 -10.49 -20.34
CA GLU A 431 1.68 -10.43 -21.17
C GLU A 431 1.25 -10.45 -22.63
N VAL A 432 1.63 -9.42 -23.37
CA VAL A 432 1.35 -9.31 -24.79
C VAL A 432 2.64 -9.18 -25.59
N ARG A 433 2.63 -9.74 -26.79
CA ARG A 433 3.64 -9.44 -27.79
C ARG A 433 3.17 -8.22 -28.56
N LEU A 434 3.92 -7.12 -28.49
CA LEU A 434 3.60 -5.95 -29.30
C LEU A 434 3.73 -6.35 -30.78
N PRO A 435 2.68 -6.12 -31.60
CA PRO A 435 2.80 -6.34 -33.02
C PRO A 435 3.90 -5.43 -33.60
N ALA A 436 4.55 -5.88 -34.65
CA ALA A 436 5.40 -5.00 -35.43
C ALA A 436 4.54 -3.80 -35.89
N PRO A 437 5.04 -2.57 -35.82
CA PRO A 437 4.33 -1.43 -36.37
C PRO A 437 3.97 -1.77 -37.82
N PRO A 438 2.74 -1.42 -38.29
CA PRO A 438 2.39 -1.61 -39.66
C PRO A 438 3.47 -0.94 -40.54
N PRO A 439 3.90 -1.57 -41.66
CA PRO A 439 4.85 -0.95 -42.55
C PRO A 439 4.32 0.45 -42.90
N PRO A 440 5.18 1.48 -42.89
CA PRO A 440 4.75 2.80 -43.22
C PRO A 440 3.99 2.73 -44.57
N THR A 441 2.74 3.18 -44.57
CA THR A 441 1.96 3.33 -45.79
C THR A 441 2.79 4.24 -46.65
N LEU A 442 3.49 3.67 -47.64
CA LEU A 442 4.14 4.46 -48.65
C LEU A 442 3.06 5.38 -49.21
N PRO A 443 3.26 6.71 -49.22
CA PRO A 443 2.34 7.57 -49.93
C PRO A 443 2.22 6.97 -51.31
N LEU A 444 1.00 6.76 -51.77
CA LEU A 444 0.73 6.36 -53.13
C LEU A 444 1.46 7.40 -53.98
N SER A 445 2.68 7.07 -54.39
CA SER A 445 3.44 7.88 -55.29
C SER A 445 2.57 8.04 -56.52
N GLU A 446 2.45 9.27 -56.94
CA GLU A 446 1.99 9.70 -58.22
C GLU A 446 2.70 8.91 -59.38
N ALA A 447 2.35 7.65 -59.49
CA ALA A 447 2.71 6.80 -60.61
C ALA A 447 1.49 6.67 -61.49
N ASN A 448 1.10 7.79 -62.11
CA ASN A 448 0.33 7.83 -63.34
C ASN A 448 0.29 9.27 -63.87
N GLN A 449 1.46 9.81 -64.22
CA GLN A 449 1.47 10.78 -65.27
C GLN A 449 1.89 10.04 -66.57
N SER A 450 0.86 9.69 -67.24
CA SER A 450 0.84 9.22 -68.64
C SER A 450 1.86 9.90 -69.52
N THR A 451 2.74 9.11 -70.10
CA THR A 451 3.37 9.42 -71.38
C THR A 451 2.29 9.35 -72.43
N GLU A 452 1.80 10.49 -72.87
CA GLU A 452 1.16 10.60 -74.20
C GLU A 452 2.22 10.38 -75.29
N PRO A 453 1.96 9.52 -76.25
CA PRO A 453 2.82 9.43 -77.45
C PRO A 453 2.55 10.59 -78.33
N SER A 454 3.54 11.42 -78.62
CA SER A 454 3.53 12.39 -79.74
C SER A 454 3.46 11.66 -81.03
N VAL A 455 2.36 11.89 -81.76
CA VAL A 455 2.23 11.55 -83.19
C VAL A 455 2.71 12.75 -84.02
N SER A 456 3.68 12.50 -84.79
CA SER A 456 3.99 13.30 -85.99
C SER A 456 3.90 12.45 -87.21
#